data_cf247502cf3bfbe0706d2ad347004489
#
_entry.id   cf247502cf3bfbe0706d2ad347004489
#
_cell.length_a   1.000
_cell.length_b   1.000
_cell.length_c   1.000
_cell.angle_alpha   90.00
_cell.angle_beta   90.00
_cell.angle_gamma   90.00
#
_symmetry.space_group_name_H-M   'P 1'
#
loop_
_entity.id
_entity.type
_entity.pdbx_description
1 polymer ?
#
loop_
_entity_poly.entity_id
_entity_poly.type
_entity_poly.pdbx_seq_one_letter_code
_entity_poly.pdbx_strand_id
1 'polypeptide(L)'
;AAIGSIVGNFTKLFNNGFGIDGVTTQVEVATGMALNTYGTEVAMVVLVGFVANLLFAKFTPFKAIFLTGQHFLYFACVLALVFIAHGFNSLWTILFGGILLGLCGAALPTIAQPFMRKITGDDSIAMGHFNTIGYALAGCIGKLFAKSKEKDDAKEIKLPKFFSLFRDFVFSIALFMVVLFYIAVFANVFTGQLEFVTKMSGNDVWFIYPLLQGLQFAAAMSVLIYGVRQFIAEITAAFVAISEKYIPD
;
A
#
# COMPACT_ATOMS: atom_id res chain seq x y z
N ALA A 1 12.92 -8.91 -1.80
CA ALA A 1 14.24 -8.26 -1.88
C ALA A 1 14.33 -7.32 -3.09
N ALA A 2 14.11 -7.75 -4.35
CA ALA A 2 14.33 -6.93 -5.55
C ALA A 2 13.50 -5.62 -5.56
N ILE A 3 12.19 -5.67 -5.32
CA ILE A 3 11.31 -4.49 -5.31
C ILE A 3 11.79 -3.47 -4.26
N GLY A 4 12.10 -3.92 -3.05
CA GLY A 4 12.59 -3.04 -1.98
C GLY A 4 13.90 -2.35 -2.34
N SER A 5 14.84 -3.07 -2.98
CA SER A 5 16.09 -2.49 -3.46
C SER A 5 15.88 -1.42 -4.53
N ILE A 6 14.99 -1.68 -5.51
CA ILE A 6 14.69 -0.72 -6.58
C ILE A 6 14.00 0.53 -6.02
N VAL A 7 13.03 0.37 -5.11
CA VAL A 7 12.39 1.50 -4.43
C VAL A 7 13.40 2.29 -3.59
N GLY A 8 14.31 1.62 -2.89
CA GLY A 8 15.39 2.26 -2.15
C GLY A 8 16.34 3.06 -3.06
N ASN A 9 16.67 2.52 -4.23
CA ASN A 9 17.46 3.25 -5.23
C ASN A 9 16.74 4.49 -5.77
N PHE A 10 15.44 4.35 -6.08
CA PHE A 10 14.60 5.48 -6.46
C PHE A 10 14.57 6.58 -5.40
N THR A 11 14.33 6.19 -4.16
CA THR A 11 14.28 7.10 -3.02
C THR A 11 15.57 7.89 -2.85
N LYS A 12 16.73 7.22 -2.95
CA LYS A 12 18.05 7.88 -2.86
C LYS A 12 18.25 8.90 -3.99
N LEU A 13 17.94 8.52 -5.22
CA LEU A 13 18.04 9.43 -6.38
C LEU A 13 17.10 10.62 -6.24
N PHE A 14 15.85 10.35 -5.84
CA PHE A 14 14.84 11.39 -5.69
C PHE A 14 15.22 12.39 -4.60
N ASN A 15 15.56 11.90 -3.42
CA ASN A 15 15.96 12.75 -2.29
C ASN A 15 17.19 13.59 -2.63
N ASN A 16 18.22 12.99 -3.24
CA ASN A 16 19.43 13.70 -3.60
C ASN A 16 19.18 14.74 -4.69
N GLY A 17 18.43 14.40 -5.74
CA GLY A 17 18.14 15.31 -6.85
C GLY A 17 17.26 16.50 -6.50
N PHE A 18 16.33 16.32 -5.56
CA PHE A 18 15.41 17.37 -5.12
C PHE A 18 15.83 18.06 -3.80
N GLY A 19 16.97 17.67 -3.23
CA GLY A 19 17.43 18.21 -1.94
C GLY A 19 16.46 17.92 -0.78
N ILE A 20 15.73 16.79 -0.85
CA ILE A 20 14.77 16.41 0.18
C ILE A 20 15.46 15.49 1.18
N ASP A 21 15.87 16.05 2.30
CA ASP A 21 16.48 15.27 3.37
C ASP A 21 15.43 14.48 4.17
N GLY A 22 15.51 13.17 4.06
CA GLY A 22 15.27 12.33 5.23
C GLY A 22 13.86 11.88 5.59
N VAL A 23 12.76 12.25 4.90
CA VAL A 23 11.43 11.78 5.33
C VAL A 23 11.29 10.25 5.17
N THR A 24 11.71 9.71 4.05
CA THR A 24 11.68 8.25 3.79
C THR A 24 12.71 7.51 4.65
N THR A 25 13.89 8.09 4.86
CA THR A 25 14.92 7.51 5.72
C THR A 25 14.45 7.46 7.17
N GLN A 26 13.74 8.49 7.65
CA GLN A 26 13.19 8.50 9.01
C GLN A 26 12.11 7.44 9.22
N VAL A 27 11.24 7.21 8.22
CA VAL A 27 10.23 6.14 8.27
C VAL A 27 10.88 4.75 8.31
N GLU A 28 11.90 4.52 7.50
CA GLU A 28 12.67 3.26 7.51
C GLU A 28 13.37 3.04 8.86
N VAL A 29 14.00 4.08 9.41
CA VAL A 29 14.66 4.01 10.73
C VAL A 29 13.63 3.74 11.82
N ALA A 30 12.50 4.44 11.83
CA ALA A 30 11.45 4.24 12.82
C ALA A 30 10.84 2.82 12.73
N THR A 31 10.57 2.32 11.51
CA THR A 31 10.07 0.96 11.32
C THR A 31 11.10 -0.08 11.74
N GLY A 32 12.37 0.11 11.36
CA GLY A 32 13.47 -0.75 11.78
C GLY A 32 13.64 -0.77 13.30
N MET A 33 13.57 0.38 13.96
CA MET A 33 13.62 0.50 15.41
C MET A 33 12.43 -0.22 16.09
N ALA A 34 11.21 -0.04 15.56
CA ALA A 34 10.03 -0.72 16.07
C ALA A 34 10.19 -2.25 16.01
N LEU A 35 10.63 -2.78 14.88
CA LEU A 35 10.76 -4.23 14.69
C LEU A 35 11.95 -4.82 15.42
N ASN A 36 13.09 -4.13 15.47
CA ASN A 36 14.32 -4.65 16.08
C ASN A 36 14.32 -4.51 17.61
N THR A 37 13.75 -3.41 18.14
CA THR A 37 13.77 -3.12 19.58
C THR A 37 12.48 -3.57 20.28
N TYR A 38 11.34 -3.42 19.61
CA TYR A 38 10.01 -3.68 20.16
C TYR A 38 9.22 -4.70 19.35
N GLY A 39 9.93 -5.64 18.69
CA GLY A 39 9.32 -6.62 17.80
C GLY A 39 8.26 -7.49 18.46
N THR A 40 8.43 -7.81 19.75
CA THR A 40 7.44 -8.56 20.52
C THR A 40 6.17 -7.76 20.72
N GLU A 41 6.29 -6.50 21.14
CA GLU A 41 5.14 -5.59 21.32
C GLU A 41 4.41 -5.38 20.00
N VAL A 42 5.13 -5.13 18.91
CA VAL A 42 4.56 -4.99 17.56
C VAL A 42 3.79 -6.23 17.15
N ALA A 43 4.38 -7.43 17.30
CA ALA A 43 3.74 -8.69 16.96
C ALA A 43 2.46 -8.92 17.80
N MET A 44 2.52 -8.60 19.08
CA MET A 44 1.35 -8.73 19.96
C MET A 44 0.28 -7.67 19.67
N VAL A 45 0.66 -6.42 19.30
CA VAL A 45 -0.27 -5.39 18.83
C VAL A 45 -1.00 -5.87 17.57
N VAL A 46 -0.29 -6.50 16.62
CA VAL A 46 -0.90 -7.08 15.42
C VAL A 46 -1.90 -8.18 15.79
N LEU A 47 -1.51 -9.12 16.65
CA LEU A 47 -2.38 -10.24 17.07
C LEU A 47 -3.62 -9.74 17.78
N VAL A 48 -3.46 -8.91 18.82
CA VAL A 48 -4.59 -8.34 19.57
C VAL A 48 -5.45 -7.47 18.66
N GLY A 49 -4.82 -6.70 17.76
CA GLY A 49 -5.51 -5.86 16.79
C GLY A 49 -6.36 -6.67 15.82
N PHE A 50 -5.87 -7.78 15.34
CA PHE A 50 -6.65 -8.66 14.47
C PHE A 50 -7.86 -9.26 15.19
N VAL A 51 -7.66 -9.76 16.41
CA VAL A 51 -8.76 -10.27 17.23
C VAL A 51 -9.78 -9.16 17.54
N ALA A 52 -9.30 -7.98 17.90
CA ALA A 52 -10.17 -6.82 18.13
C ALA A 52 -10.94 -6.42 16.87
N ASN A 53 -10.30 -6.45 15.70
CA ASN A 53 -10.97 -6.17 14.42
C ASN A 53 -12.13 -7.16 14.17
N LEU A 54 -11.92 -8.46 14.40
CA LEU A 54 -12.99 -9.46 14.29
C LEU A 54 -14.14 -9.19 15.26
N LEU A 55 -13.83 -8.83 16.52
CA LEU A 55 -14.83 -8.48 17.51
C LEU A 55 -15.61 -7.22 17.13
N PHE A 56 -14.93 -6.17 16.67
CA PHE A 56 -15.60 -4.96 16.18
C PHE A 56 -16.47 -5.26 14.96
N ALA A 57 -15.99 -6.06 14.00
CA ALA A 57 -16.78 -6.45 12.83
C ALA A 57 -18.03 -7.26 13.22
N LYS A 58 -17.95 -8.09 14.26
CA LYS A 58 -19.07 -8.89 14.75
C LYS A 58 -20.08 -8.06 15.54
N PHE A 59 -19.64 -7.25 16.49
CA PHE A 59 -20.48 -6.62 17.50
C PHE A 59 -20.84 -5.16 17.23
N THR A 60 -20.25 -4.51 16.22
CA THR A 60 -20.52 -3.11 15.88
C THR A 60 -21.07 -2.96 14.46
N PRO A 61 -21.52 -1.76 14.08
CA PRO A 61 -21.88 -1.46 12.69
C PRO A 61 -20.70 -1.50 11.71
N PHE A 62 -19.46 -1.52 12.20
CA PHE A 62 -18.26 -1.59 11.37
C PHE A 62 -17.99 -3.03 10.93
N LYS A 63 -18.49 -3.42 9.77
CA LYS A 63 -18.49 -4.80 9.30
C LYS A 63 -17.23 -5.23 8.54
N ALA A 64 -16.23 -4.35 8.39
CA ALA A 64 -15.03 -4.66 7.65
C ALA A 64 -14.04 -5.50 8.46
N ILE A 65 -13.52 -6.56 7.83
CA ILE A 65 -12.36 -7.33 8.32
C ILE A 65 -11.15 -6.91 7.50
N PHE A 66 -10.14 -6.39 8.19
CA PHE A 66 -8.94 -5.84 7.56
C PHE A 66 -7.90 -6.94 7.31
N LEU A 67 -7.69 -7.27 6.03
CA LEU A 67 -6.78 -8.37 5.64
C LEU A 67 -5.47 -7.88 5.00
N THR A 68 -5.27 -6.56 4.87
CA THR A 68 -4.04 -6.00 4.30
C THR A 68 -2.91 -6.01 5.34
N GLY A 69 -2.25 -7.14 5.49
CA GLY A 69 -1.30 -7.41 6.57
C GLY A 69 -0.15 -6.42 6.67
N GLN A 70 0.40 -5.95 5.54
CA GLN A 70 1.47 -4.95 5.54
C GLN A 70 1.05 -3.62 6.16
N HIS A 71 -0.15 -3.13 5.86
CA HIS A 71 -0.66 -1.90 6.45
C HIS A 71 -0.92 -2.08 7.94
N PHE A 72 -1.42 -3.25 8.31
CA PHE A 72 -1.65 -3.60 9.70
C PHE A 72 -0.34 -3.62 10.50
N LEU A 73 0.71 -4.22 9.92
CA LEU A 73 2.05 -4.24 10.53
C LEU A 73 2.64 -2.84 10.68
N TYR A 74 2.63 -2.02 9.63
CA TYR A 74 3.18 -0.67 9.71
C TYR A 74 2.43 0.20 10.71
N PHE A 75 1.12 0.10 10.77
CA PHE A 75 0.35 0.86 11.75
C PHE A 75 0.59 0.35 13.17
N ALA A 76 0.78 -0.96 13.37
CA ALA A 76 1.20 -1.51 14.65
C ALA A 76 2.57 -0.98 15.09
N CYS A 77 3.55 -0.86 14.18
CA CYS A 77 4.85 -0.22 14.48
C CYS A 77 4.66 1.21 14.97
N VAL A 78 3.85 2.00 14.28
CA VAL A 78 3.57 3.39 14.68
C VAL A 78 2.93 3.44 16.06
N LEU A 79 1.90 2.64 16.31
CA LEU A 79 1.19 2.61 17.60
C LEU A 79 2.12 2.17 18.73
N ALA A 80 2.92 1.12 18.53
CA ALA A 80 3.87 0.66 19.53
C ALA A 80 4.87 1.76 19.89
N LEU A 81 5.48 2.42 18.91
CA LEU A 81 6.43 3.51 19.16
C LEU A 81 5.77 4.69 19.85
N VAL A 82 4.57 5.10 19.44
CA VAL A 82 3.86 6.22 20.04
C VAL A 82 3.53 5.92 21.50
N PHE A 83 2.96 4.77 21.82
CA PHE A 83 2.62 4.43 23.21
C PHE A 83 3.85 4.30 24.10
N ILE A 84 4.91 3.65 23.62
CA ILE A 84 6.17 3.51 24.37
C ILE A 84 6.83 4.87 24.59
N ALA A 85 6.87 5.74 23.58
CA ALA A 85 7.43 7.08 23.69
C ALA A 85 6.67 7.95 24.71
N HIS A 86 5.37 7.67 24.95
CA HIS A 86 4.57 8.33 25.97
C HIS A 86 4.60 7.64 27.35
N GLY A 87 5.52 6.68 27.54
CA GLY A 87 5.76 6.03 28.84
C GLY A 87 4.82 4.87 29.16
N PHE A 88 4.10 4.33 28.18
CA PHE A 88 3.32 3.14 28.40
C PHE A 88 4.23 1.92 28.51
N ASN A 89 3.96 1.03 29.45
CA ASN A 89 4.65 -0.26 29.52
C ASN A 89 4.16 -1.20 28.42
N SER A 90 4.87 -2.34 28.22
CA SER A 90 4.57 -3.31 27.17
C SER A 90 3.11 -3.79 27.19
N LEU A 91 2.56 -4.07 28.38
CA LEU A 91 1.19 -4.59 28.51
C LEU A 91 0.16 -3.57 27.98
N TRP A 92 0.24 -2.33 28.44
CA TRP A 92 -0.69 -1.28 28.02
C TRP A 92 -0.49 -0.87 26.55
N THR A 93 0.76 -0.89 26.06
CA THR A 93 1.07 -0.70 24.64
C THR A 93 0.37 -1.74 23.77
N ILE A 94 0.46 -3.02 24.17
CA ILE A 94 -0.17 -4.14 23.45
C ILE A 94 -1.69 -4.00 23.46
N LEU A 95 -2.28 -3.74 24.65
CA LEU A 95 -3.73 -3.68 24.77
C LEU A 95 -4.32 -2.48 24.03
N PHE A 96 -3.87 -1.26 24.33
CA PHE A 96 -4.40 -0.06 23.70
C PHE A 96 -4.03 0.03 22.23
N GLY A 97 -2.79 -0.31 21.87
CA GLY A 97 -2.34 -0.36 20.49
C GLY A 97 -3.15 -1.37 19.67
N GLY A 98 -3.35 -2.57 20.20
CA GLY A 98 -4.14 -3.61 19.55
C GLY A 98 -5.61 -3.23 19.40
N ILE A 99 -6.27 -2.74 20.46
CA ILE A 99 -7.67 -2.31 20.40
C ILE A 99 -7.84 -1.19 19.37
N LEU A 100 -6.96 -0.18 19.38
CA LEU A 100 -7.02 0.94 18.45
C LEU A 100 -6.76 0.49 17.00
N LEU A 101 -5.78 -0.40 16.80
CA LEU A 101 -5.50 -1.01 15.49
C LEU A 101 -6.72 -1.75 14.94
N GLY A 102 -7.35 -2.59 15.78
CA GLY A 102 -8.55 -3.34 15.41
C GLY A 102 -9.74 -2.44 15.09
N LEU A 103 -9.96 -1.40 15.90
CA LEU A 103 -11.01 -0.41 15.66
C LEU A 103 -10.79 0.32 14.32
N CYS A 104 -9.57 0.80 14.07
CA CYS A 104 -9.23 1.45 12.80
C CYS A 104 -9.42 0.49 11.62
N GLY A 105 -9.02 -0.77 11.77
CA GLY A 105 -9.20 -1.81 10.76
C GLY A 105 -10.67 -2.08 10.42
N ALA A 106 -11.59 -1.96 11.38
CA ALA A 106 -13.01 -2.12 11.14
C ALA A 106 -13.68 -0.83 10.63
N ALA A 107 -13.37 0.32 11.25
CA ALA A 107 -14.06 1.57 10.99
C ALA A 107 -13.65 2.22 9.66
N LEU A 108 -12.34 2.30 9.36
CA LEU A 108 -11.85 3.03 8.19
C LEU A 108 -12.38 2.45 6.87
N PRO A 109 -12.30 1.14 6.59
CA PRO A 109 -12.89 0.60 5.36
C PRO A 109 -14.41 0.81 5.28
N THR A 110 -15.09 0.76 6.42
CA THR A 110 -16.55 0.98 6.47
C THR A 110 -16.93 2.41 6.09
N ILE A 111 -16.11 3.40 6.42
CA ILE A 111 -16.33 4.82 6.02
C ILE A 111 -16.29 4.98 4.50
N ALA A 112 -15.42 4.25 3.80
CA ALA A 112 -15.33 4.31 2.33
C ALA A 112 -16.33 3.40 1.62
N GLN A 113 -17.00 2.49 2.33
CA GLN A 113 -17.90 1.50 1.71
C GLN A 113 -18.98 2.11 0.80
N PRO A 114 -19.62 3.25 1.11
CA PRO A 114 -20.58 3.86 0.21
C PRO A 114 -20.01 4.25 -1.16
N PHE A 115 -18.73 4.60 -1.22
CA PHE A 115 -18.02 4.90 -2.48
C PHE A 115 -17.64 3.62 -3.21
N MET A 116 -17.12 2.64 -2.47
CA MET A 116 -16.74 1.34 -3.03
C MET A 116 -17.94 0.65 -3.68
N ARG A 117 -19.08 0.59 -2.99
CA ARG A 117 -20.33 0.03 -3.51
C ARG A 117 -20.76 0.66 -4.84
N LYS A 118 -20.59 1.99 -4.99
CA LYS A 118 -20.92 2.69 -6.24
C LYS A 118 -19.98 2.35 -7.40
N ILE A 119 -18.72 2.03 -7.10
CA ILE A 119 -17.68 1.71 -8.10
C ILE A 119 -17.76 0.23 -8.48
N THR A 120 -17.89 -0.65 -7.50
CA THR A 120 -17.85 -2.11 -7.72
C THR A 120 -19.21 -2.74 -8.00
N GLY A 121 -20.30 -2.07 -7.58
CA GLY A 121 -21.64 -2.65 -7.59
C GLY A 121 -21.84 -3.74 -6.53
N ASP A 122 -20.86 -3.96 -5.64
CA ASP A 122 -20.84 -5.04 -4.67
C ASP A 122 -20.54 -4.52 -3.26
N ASP A 123 -21.12 -5.14 -2.25
CA ASP A 123 -20.96 -4.82 -0.83
C ASP A 123 -20.00 -5.77 -0.11
N SER A 124 -19.59 -6.86 -0.75
CA SER A 124 -18.72 -7.87 -0.15
C SER A 124 -17.26 -7.43 -0.06
N ILE A 125 -16.87 -6.42 -0.83
CA ILE A 125 -15.49 -5.92 -0.93
C ILE A 125 -15.38 -4.53 -0.32
N ALA A 126 -14.50 -4.36 0.67
CA ALA A 126 -14.15 -3.08 1.27
C ALA A 126 -12.70 -2.69 0.94
N MET A 127 -12.39 -1.40 0.97
CA MET A 127 -11.03 -0.92 0.73
C MET A 127 -10.15 -1.11 1.96
N GLY A 128 -9.28 -2.11 1.95
CA GLY A 128 -8.32 -2.41 3.03
C GLY A 128 -7.10 -1.49 3.04
N HIS A 129 -7.31 -0.20 3.31
CA HIS A 129 -6.24 0.80 3.36
C HIS A 129 -6.49 1.81 4.48
N PHE A 130 -5.47 2.19 5.27
CA PHE A 130 -5.66 3.16 6.36
C PHE A 130 -5.85 4.60 5.88
N ASN A 131 -5.49 4.95 4.65
CA ASN A 131 -5.82 6.24 4.06
C ASN A 131 -7.25 6.32 3.49
N THR A 132 -8.16 5.51 3.98
CA THR A 132 -9.55 5.44 3.53
C THR A 132 -10.28 6.77 3.68
N ILE A 133 -9.95 7.56 4.71
CA ILE A 133 -10.51 8.92 4.90
C ILE A 133 -10.16 9.82 3.72
N GLY A 134 -8.90 9.77 3.23
CA GLY A 134 -8.47 10.53 2.05
C GLY A 134 -9.25 10.15 0.79
N TYR A 135 -9.50 8.86 0.58
CA TYR A 135 -10.32 8.38 -0.55
C TYR A 135 -11.79 8.80 -0.41
N ALA A 136 -12.34 8.76 0.80
CA ALA A 136 -13.70 9.23 1.05
C ALA A 136 -13.82 10.74 0.79
N LEU A 137 -12.84 11.54 1.20
CA LEU A 137 -12.79 12.98 0.90
C LEU A 137 -12.69 13.24 -0.60
N ALA A 138 -11.82 12.51 -1.32
CA ALA A 138 -11.72 12.60 -2.76
C ALA A 138 -13.04 12.24 -3.45
N GLY A 139 -13.73 11.20 -2.97
CA GLY A 139 -15.07 10.82 -3.44
C GLY A 139 -16.12 11.90 -3.19
N CYS A 140 -16.09 12.56 -2.03
CA CYS A 140 -16.98 13.70 -1.72
C CYS A 140 -16.71 14.89 -2.64
N ILE A 141 -15.44 15.25 -2.84
CA ILE A 141 -15.04 16.32 -3.74
C ILE A 141 -15.49 16.00 -5.18
N GLY A 142 -15.21 14.78 -5.64
CA GLY A 142 -15.64 14.33 -6.97
C GLY A 142 -17.15 14.43 -7.16
N LYS A 143 -17.93 14.10 -6.12
CA LYS A 143 -19.40 14.25 -6.14
C LYS A 143 -19.85 15.72 -6.27
N LEU A 144 -19.13 16.67 -5.67
CA LEU A 144 -19.44 18.11 -5.79
C LEU A 144 -19.22 18.62 -7.23
N PHE A 145 -18.23 18.09 -7.92
CA PHE A 145 -17.91 18.47 -9.30
C PHE A 145 -18.62 17.60 -10.36
N ALA A 146 -19.21 16.48 -9.97
CA ALA A 146 -20.01 15.67 -10.86
C ALA A 146 -21.27 16.45 -11.23
N LYS A 147 -21.29 17.02 -12.44
CA LYS A 147 -22.52 17.59 -13.00
C LYS A 147 -23.56 16.49 -13.04
N SER A 148 -24.69 16.70 -12.33
CA SER A 148 -25.86 15.84 -12.36
C SER A 148 -26.43 15.81 -13.78
N LYS A 149 -25.90 14.97 -14.64
CA LYS A 149 -26.62 14.45 -15.79
C LYS A 149 -26.95 13.01 -15.44
N GLU A 150 -28.23 12.85 -15.07
CA GLU A 150 -28.89 11.55 -15.10
C GLU A 150 -28.54 10.81 -16.39
N LYS A 151 -28.17 9.54 -16.21
CA LYS A 151 -28.29 8.48 -17.23
C LYS A 151 -27.86 8.86 -18.65
N ASP A 152 -26.68 9.38 -18.84
CA ASP A 152 -25.95 9.00 -20.03
C ASP A 152 -25.02 7.86 -19.59
N ASP A 153 -25.30 6.70 -20.12
CA ASP A 153 -24.36 5.57 -20.15
C ASP A 153 -22.97 6.17 -20.35
N ALA A 154 -22.04 5.85 -19.46
CA ALA A 154 -20.69 6.36 -19.58
C ALA A 154 -20.29 6.05 -21.04
N LYS A 155 -20.43 7.06 -21.92
CA LYS A 155 -20.03 6.92 -23.31
C LYS A 155 -18.63 6.40 -23.23
N GLU A 156 -18.43 5.18 -23.71
CA GLU A 156 -17.08 4.60 -23.78
C GLU A 156 -16.21 5.69 -24.38
N ILE A 157 -15.36 6.29 -23.55
CA ILE A 157 -14.41 7.27 -24.05
C ILE A 157 -13.57 6.47 -25.01
N LYS A 158 -13.81 6.66 -26.30
CA LYS A 158 -13.04 6.02 -27.37
C LYS A 158 -11.64 6.65 -27.33
N LEU A 159 -10.82 6.15 -26.41
CA LEU A 159 -9.43 6.55 -26.33
C LEU A 159 -8.74 6.10 -27.61
N PRO A 160 -7.84 6.92 -28.20
CA PRO A 160 -6.99 6.51 -29.32
C PRO A 160 -6.32 5.17 -29.02
N LYS A 161 -6.11 4.36 -30.05
CA LYS A 161 -5.56 2.98 -29.90
C LYS A 161 -4.27 2.93 -29.09
N PHE A 162 -3.46 4.00 -29.10
CA PHE A 162 -2.25 4.12 -28.29
C PHE A 162 -2.56 3.98 -26.79
N PHE A 163 -3.66 4.52 -26.29
CA PHE A 163 -4.03 4.40 -24.88
C PHE A 163 -4.52 3.00 -24.48
N SER A 164 -4.77 2.11 -25.45
CA SER A 164 -5.09 0.72 -25.14
C SER A 164 -3.92 -0.02 -24.46
N LEU A 165 -2.68 0.42 -24.69
CA LEU A 165 -1.48 -0.10 -24.02
C LEU A 165 -1.53 0.11 -22.50
N PHE A 166 -2.16 1.20 -22.02
CA PHE A 166 -2.33 1.47 -20.59
C PHE A 166 -3.39 0.59 -19.90
N ARG A 167 -4.11 -0.24 -20.65
CA ARG A 167 -4.95 -1.29 -20.09
C ARG A 167 -4.12 -2.45 -19.54
N ASP A 168 -2.92 -2.64 -20.06
CA ASP A 168 -1.99 -3.61 -19.52
C ASP A 168 -1.31 -3.04 -18.27
N PHE A 169 -1.48 -3.74 -17.15
CA PHE A 169 -0.96 -3.32 -15.86
C PHE A 169 0.56 -3.31 -15.82
N VAL A 170 1.21 -4.31 -16.45
CA VAL A 170 2.67 -4.44 -16.45
C VAL A 170 3.30 -3.31 -17.27
N PHE A 171 2.73 -3.05 -18.45
CA PHE A 171 3.17 -1.95 -19.30
C PHE A 171 3.01 -0.60 -18.60
N SER A 172 1.86 -0.36 -17.96
CA SER A 172 1.59 0.89 -17.25
C SER A 172 2.57 1.12 -16.10
N ILE A 173 2.84 0.09 -15.29
CA ILE A 173 3.83 0.17 -14.21
C ILE A 173 5.24 0.40 -14.77
N ALA A 174 5.63 -0.34 -15.81
CA ALA A 174 6.95 -0.19 -16.43
C ALA A 174 7.16 1.25 -16.90
N LEU A 175 6.22 1.78 -17.68
CA LEU A 175 6.31 3.14 -18.20
C LEU A 175 6.35 4.19 -17.07
N PHE A 176 5.46 4.06 -16.08
CA PHE A 176 5.40 4.97 -14.96
C PHE A 176 6.71 4.99 -14.16
N MET A 177 7.24 3.82 -13.83
CA MET A 177 8.49 3.72 -13.08
C MET A 177 9.69 4.22 -13.89
N VAL A 178 9.75 3.92 -15.19
CA VAL A 178 10.79 4.46 -16.07
C VAL A 178 10.77 5.99 -16.07
N VAL A 179 9.59 6.60 -16.23
CA VAL A 179 9.44 8.06 -16.20
C VAL A 179 9.88 8.64 -14.86
N LEU A 180 9.44 8.04 -13.75
CA LEU A 180 9.84 8.50 -12.41
C LEU A 180 11.34 8.41 -12.18
N PHE A 181 11.99 7.31 -12.58
CA PHE A 181 13.43 7.16 -12.47
C PHE A 181 14.18 8.19 -13.33
N TYR A 182 13.70 8.46 -14.54
CA TYR A 182 14.30 9.52 -15.36
C TYR A 182 14.13 10.90 -14.72
N ILE A 183 12.98 11.23 -14.16
CA ILE A 183 12.77 12.49 -13.42
C ILE A 183 13.79 12.59 -12.28
N ALA A 184 13.95 11.55 -11.48
CA ALA A 184 14.89 11.54 -10.37
C ALA A 184 16.36 11.66 -10.84
N VAL A 185 16.74 10.97 -11.92
CA VAL A 185 18.09 11.05 -12.48
C VAL A 185 18.35 12.44 -13.07
N PHE A 186 17.43 12.98 -13.88
CA PHE A 186 17.63 14.31 -14.46
C PHE A 186 17.63 15.41 -13.40
N ALA A 187 16.88 15.29 -12.32
CA ALA A 187 16.99 16.22 -11.20
C ALA A 187 18.42 16.25 -10.63
N ASN A 188 19.08 15.10 -10.47
CA ASN A 188 20.49 15.04 -10.07
C ASN A 188 21.43 15.64 -11.11
N VAL A 189 21.19 15.38 -12.40
CA VAL A 189 22.02 15.94 -13.48
C VAL A 189 21.92 17.48 -13.50
N PHE A 190 20.72 18.03 -13.40
CA PHE A 190 20.49 19.48 -13.39
C PHE A 190 21.04 20.18 -12.14
N THR A 191 21.13 19.47 -11.02
CA THR A 191 21.76 19.98 -9.80
C THR A 191 23.28 19.76 -9.76
N GLY A 192 23.88 19.27 -10.85
CA GLY A 192 25.32 19.05 -10.96
C GLY A 192 25.83 17.77 -10.25
N GLN A 193 24.93 16.87 -9.90
CA GLN A 193 25.25 15.64 -9.14
C GLN A 193 25.34 14.39 -10.05
N LEU A 194 25.86 14.53 -11.27
CA LEU A 194 26.03 13.41 -12.20
C LEU A 194 26.94 12.30 -11.63
N GLU A 195 27.94 12.66 -10.84
CA GLU A 195 28.84 11.69 -10.18
C GLU A 195 28.05 10.74 -9.26
N PHE A 196 27.10 11.28 -8.50
CA PHE A 196 26.23 10.46 -7.64
C PHE A 196 25.41 9.44 -8.46
N VAL A 197 24.83 9.89 -9.59
CA VAL A 197 24.08 9.00 -10.50
C VAL A 197 25.00 7.93 -11.09
N THR A 198 26.21 8.30 -11.55
CA THR A 198 27.19 7.36 -12.11
C THR A 198 27.63 6.33 -11.08
N LYS A 199 27.83 6.73 -9.82
CA LYS A 199 28.12 5.82 -8.73
C LYS A 199 26.96 4.85 -8.44
N MET A 200 25.74 5.34 -8.50
CA MET A 200 24.53 4.52 -8.30
C MET A 200 24.29 3.54 -9.46
N SER A 201 24.64 3.92 -10.69
CA SER A 201 24.49 3.05 -11.87
C SER A 201 25.52 1.92 -11.93
N GLY A 202 26.62 2.02 -11.18
CA GLY A 202 27.68 0.99 -11.14
C GLY A 202 28.32 0.81 -12.51
N ASN A 203 28.16 -0.38 -13.10
CA ASN A 203 28.70 -0.70 -14.42
C ASN A 203 27.79 -0.26 -15.59
N ASP A 204 26.57 0.17 -15.30
CA ASP A 204 25.62 0.61 -16.32
C ASP A 204 25.89 2.05 -16.75
N VAL A 205 25.55 2.36 -17.99
CA VAL A 205 25.56 3.75 -18.44
C VAL A 205 24.47 4.52 -17.69
N TRP A 206 24.83 5.62 -17.06
CA TRP A 206 23.93 6.42 -16.21
C TRP A 206 22.59 6.77 -16.88
N PHE A 207 22.58 6.96 -18.21
CA PHE A 207 21.37 7.25 -18.97
C PHE A 207 20.48 6.03 -19.20
N ILE A 208 21.05 4.81 -19.27
CA ILE A 208 20.31 3.56 -19.45
C ILE A 208 19.81 3.03 -18.10
N TYR A 209 20.50 3.35 -17.02
CA TYR A 209 20.18 2.91 -15.68
C TYR A 209 18.71 3.13 -15.28
N PRO A 210 18.07 4.32 -15.48
CA PRO A 210 16.66 4.54 -15.18
C PRO A 210 15.73 3.57 -15.92
N LEU A 211 16.00 3.32 -17.19
CA LEU A 211 15.22 2.36 -17.98
C LEU A 211 15.29 0.96 -17.39
N LEU A 212 16.50 0.49 -17.07
CA LEU A 212 16.70 -0.83 -16.47
C LEU A 212 15.98 -0.96 -15.12
N GLN A 213 16.09 0.05 -14.25
CA GLN A 213 15.43 0.04 -12.94
C GLN A 213 13.89 -0.02 -13.09
N GLY A 214 13.31 0.77 -13.99
CA GLY A 214 11.86 0.76 -14.24
C GLY A 214 11.36 -0.56 -14.80
N LEU A 215 12.08 -1.17 -15.75
CA LEU A 215 11.74 -2.48 -16.32
C LEU A 215 11.91 -3.61 -15.30
N GLN A 216 12.97 -3.58 -14.50
CA GLN A 216 13.20 -4.55 -13.42
C GLN A 216 12.11 -4.46 -12.36
N PHE A 217 11.64 -3.24 -12.02
CA PHE A 217 10.52 -3.06 -11.10
C PHE A 217 9.25 -3.73 -11.64
N ALA A 218 8.90 -3.48 -12.91
CA ALA A 218 7.71 -4.06 -13.53
C ALA A 218 7.79 -5.59 -13.60
N ALA A 219 8.94 -6.14 -13.93
CA ALA A 219 9.18 -7.58 -13.93
C ALA A 219 9.00 -8.18 -12.52
N ALA A 220 9.61 -7.56 -11.50
CA ALA A 220 9.48 -8.01 -10.12
C ALA A 220 8.04 -7.91 -9.60
N MET A 221 7.29 -6.85 -9.96
CA MET A 221 5.87 -6.71 -9.64
C MET A 221 5.02 -7.76 -10.33
N SER A 222 5.31 -8.11 -11.57
CA SER A 222 4.58 -9.16 -12.30
C SER A 222 4.73 -10.52 -11.62
N VAL A 223 5.94 -10.87 -11.20
CA VAL A 223 6.21 -12.11 -10.45
C VAL A 223 5.48 -12.10 -9.10
N LEU A 224 5.52 -10.96 -8.38
CA LEU A 224 4.83 -10.81 -7.10
C LEU A 224 3.31 -11.02 -7.25
N ILE A 225 2.69 -10.35 -8.21
CA ILE A 225 1.24 -10.42 -8.43
C ILE A 225 0.82 -11.83 -8.85
N TYR A 226 1.61 -12.46 -9.70
CA TYR A 226 1.37 -13.85 -10.07
C TYR A 226 1.43 -14.78 -8.85
N GLY A 227 2.46 -14.63 -8.01
CA GLY A 227 2.59 -15.42 -6.78
C GLY A 227 1.45 -15.19 -5.80
N VAL A 228 1.02 -13.93 -5.61
CA VAL A 228 -0.12 -13.59 -4.74
C VAL A 228 -1.42 -14.20 -5.27
N ARG A 229 -1.67 -14.15 -6.58
CA ARG A 229 -2.86 -14.76 -7.18
C ARG A 229 -2.89 -16.28 -6.98
N GLN A 230 -1.78 -16.95 -7.17
CA GLN A 230 -1.64 -18.39 -6.90
C GLN A 230 -1.92 -18.71 -5.43
N PHE A 231 -1.29 -17.97 -4.53
CA PHE A 231 -1.46 -18.15 -3.09
C PHE A 231 -2.93 -17.96 -2.65
N ILE A 232 -3.61 -16.92 -3.14
CA ILE A 232 -5.02 -16.68 -2.85
C ILE A 232 -5.89 -17.82 -3.39
N ALA A 233 -5.62 -18.31 -4.60
CA ALA A 233 -6.38 -19.41 -5.19
C ALA A 233 -6.29 -20.68 -4.34
N GLU A 234 -5.09 -21.06 -3.92
CA GLU A 234 -4.85 -22.24 -3.09
C GLU A 234 -5.48 -22.11 -1.69
N ILE A 235 -5.32 -20.94 -1.05
CA ILE A 235 -5.96 -20.69 0.26
C ILE A 235 -7.48 -20.75 0.14
N THR A 236 -8.06 -20.12 -0.88
CA THR A 236 -9.51 -20.14 -1.07
C THR A 236 -10.02 -21.56 -1.26
N ALA A 237 -9.34 -22.36 -2.07
CA ALA A 237 -9.69 -23.78 -2.26
C ALA A 237 -9.61 -24.57 -0.93
N ALA A 238 -8.57 -24.32 -0.13
CA ALA A 238 -8.43 -24.96 1.18
C ALA A 238 -9.54 -24.55 2.16
N PHE A 239 -9.90 -23.27 2.20
CA PHE A 239 -10.99 -22.79 3.05
C PHE A 239 -12.36 -23.37 2.64
N VAL A 240 -12.65 -23.44 1.35
CA VAL A 240 -13.88 -24.06 0.83
C VAL A 240 -13.94 -25.52 1.26
N ALA A 241 -12.86 -26.28 1.04
CA ALA A 241 -12.82 -27.69 1.44
C ALA A 241 -12.97 -27.91 2.96
N ILE A 242 -12.42 -27.01 3.78
CA ILE A 242 -12.58 -27.06 5.25
C ILE A 242 -14.03 -26.72 5.62
N SER A 243 -14.62 -25.68 5.02
CA SER A 243 -15.99 -25.27 5.26
C SER A 243 -16.97 -26.38 4.93
N GLU A 244 -16.87 -26.97 3.76
CA GLU A 244 -17.72 -28.09 3.34
C GLU A 244 -17.61 -29.32 4.26
N LYS A 245 -16.42 -29.56 4.82
CA LYS A 245 -16.18 -30.72 5.68
C LYS A 245 -16.64 -30.52 7.12
N TYR A 246 -16.48 -29.31 7.68
CA TYR A 246 -16.66 -29.07 9.12
C TYR A 246 -17.83 -28.16 9.45
N ILE A 247 -18.39 -27.44 8.47
CA ILE A 247 -19.52 -26.52 8.63
C ILE A 247 -20.52 -26.82 7.48
N PRO A 248 -21.11 -28.04 7.43
CA PRO A 248 -22.18 -28.29 6.48
C PRO A 248 -23.39 -27.43 6.85
N ASP A 249 -24.09 -26.83 5.84
CA ASP A 249 -25.34 -26.09 6.00
C ASP A 249 -26.43 -26.83 6.75
#